data_59dffe93665ff2df382c1bace092ffb2
#
_entry.id   59dffe93665ff2df382c1bace092ffb2
#
_cell.length_a   1.000
_cell.length_b   1.000
_cell.length_c   1.000
_cell.angle_alpha   90.00
_cell.angle_beta   90.00
_cell.angle_gamma   90.00
#
_symmetry.space_group_name_H-M   'P 1'
#
loop_
_entity.id
_entity.type
_entity.pdbx_description
1 polymer ?
#
loop_
_entity_poly.entity_id
_entity_poly.type
_entity_poly.pdbx_seq_one_letter_code
_entity_poly.pdbx_strand_id
1 'polypeptide(L)'
;MSVETQLLGLPVDARRQLPARQLAYRNRAGDAPAVIWLGGFRSDMSSTKATALDEACAEDGRAMLRFDYYAHGESAGDFHAATLSIWLDDALEMIRRFGGPAPVLVGSSMGGWIALLATARLKAEGRAPSGLVLIAPAVDFTERLMWARFPEEIRQKILKDGVWYRPSAYSPEPYPITRSLIEDARQHLILDLPIHVGVPIHILQGAKDPDVPIQYVDQFVSSLSKDDVSMTIIPDGDHRLSRPEDIATLVRITRELVQSLRAAS
;
A
#
# COMPACT_ATOMS: atom_id res chain seq x y z
N MET A 1 10.16 -23.19 0.48
CA MET A 1 11.37 -22.63 -0.16
C MET A 1 11.17 -21.13 -0.34
N SER A 2 12.17 -20.32 0.01
CA SER A 2 12.12 -18.86 -0.21
C SER A 2 12.15 -18.58 -1.73
N VAL A 3 11.31 -17.64 -2.17
CA VAL A 3 11.31 -17.19 -3.57
C VAL A 3 12.47 -16.21 -3.77
N GLU A 4 13.27 -16.41 -4.80
CA GLU A 4 14.38 -15.51 -5.12
C GLU A 4 13.89 -14.16 -5.63
N THR A 5 14.68 -13.12 -5.35
CA THR A 5 14.42 -11.77 -5.87
C THR A 5 14.69 -11.75 -7.38
N GLN A 6 13.75 -11.21 -8.13
CA GLN A 6 13.82 -10.95 -9.56
C GLN A 6 13.75 -9.45 -9.81
N LEU A 7 14.20 -9.00 -10.97
CA LEU A 7 14.19 -7.58 -11.36
C LEU A 7 13.36 -7.39 -12.62
N LEU A 8 12.46 -6.41 -12.58
CA LEU A 8 11.66 -5.97 -13.72
C LEU A 8 12.13 -4.58 -14.18
N GLY A 9 12.68 -4.50 -15.39
CA GLY A 9 13.00 -3.24 -16.04
C GLY A 9 11.77 -2.61 -16.68
N LEU A 10 11.50 -1.34 -16.36
CA LEU A 10 10.47 -0.52 -16.99
C LEU A 10 11.15 0.68 -17.68
N PRO A 11 10.91 0.91 -18.99
CA PRO A 11 11.53 2.01 -19.72
C PRO A 11 10.94 3.37 -19.27
N VAL A 12 11.59 4.45 -19.70
CA VAL A 12 11.02 5.80 -19.58
C VAL A 12 9.68 5.87 -20.32
N ASP A 13 8.67 6.42 -19.67
CA ASP A 13 7.41 6.84 -20.30
C ASP A 13 7.28 8.36 -20.22
N ALA A 14 7.72 9.04 -21.26
CA ALA A 14 7.69 10.49 -21.32
C ALA A 14 6.27 11.08 -21.31
N ARG A 15 5.25 10.33 -21.83
CA ARG A 15 3.86 10.80 -21.84
C ARG A 15 3.26 10.85 -20.44
N ARG A 16 3.67 9.91 -19.60
CA ARG A 16 3.23 9.79 -18.20
C ARG A 16 4.21 10.42 -17.21
N GLN A 17 5.30 11.01 -17.71
CA GLN A 17 6.40 11.60 -16.93
C GLN A 17 7.04 10.60 -15.95
N LEU A 18 7.16 9.33 -16.37
CA LEU A 18 7.73 8.27 -15.55
C LEU A 18 9.19 8.03 -15.95
N PRO A 19 10.13 7.95 -14.99
CA PRO A 19 11.52 7.61 -15.24
C PRO A 19 11.68 6.14 -15.65
N ALA A 20 12.86 5.77 -16.16
CA ALA A 20 13.24 4.36 -16.20
C ALA A 20 13.30 3.80 -14.78
N ARG A 21 12.78 2.60 -14.57
CA ARG A 21 12.72 1.96 -13.25
C ARG A 21 13.19 0.51 -13.34
N GLN A 22 13.78 0.04 -12.26
CA GLN A 22 14.10 -1.36 -12.07
C GLN A 22 13.50 -1.79 -10.74
N LEU A 23 12.43 -2.57 -10.81
CA LEU A 23 11.65 -3.02 -9.65
C LEU A 23 12.09 -4.41 -9.22
N ALA A 24 12.41 -4.56 -7.94
CA ALA A 24 12.68 -5.84 -7.32
C ALA A 24 11.37 -6.49 -6.88
N TYR A 25 11.21 -7.78 -7.12
CA TYR A 25 10.02 -8.52 -6.75
C TYR A 25 10.29 -9.99 -6.46
N ARG A 26 9.37 -10.60 -5.72
CA ARG A 26 9.31 -12.04 -5.48
C ARG A 26 7.91 -12.52 -5.83
N ASN A 27 7.85 -13.43 -6.78
CA ASN A 27 6.59 -13.97 -7.29
C ASN A 27 6.52 -15.49 -7.04
N ARG A 28 5.63 -15.86 -6.13
CA ARG A 28 5.31 -17.26 -5.83
C ARG A 28 4.19 -17.72 -6.75
N ALA A 29 4.43 -18.77 -7.51
CA ALA A 29 3.39 -19.46 -8.24
C ALA A 29 2.47 -20.26 -7.30
N GLY A 30 1.20 -20.35 -7.64
CA GLY A 30 0.20 -21.07 -6.84
C GLY A 30 -1.22 -20.84 -7.33
N ASP A 31 -2.18 -21.25 -6.53
CA ASP A 31 -3.61 -21.13 -6.81
C ASP A 31 -4.11 -19.68 -6.79
N ALA A 32 -5.14 -19.40 -7.60
CA ALA A 32 -5.88 -18.14 -7.58
C ALA A 32 -6.92 -18.10 -6.44
N PRO A 33 -7.34 -16.88 -6.01
CA PRO A 33 -6.79 -15.59 -6.39
C PRO A 33 -5.39 -15.39 -5.81
N ALA A 34 -4.50 -14.73 -6.56
CA ALA A 34 -3.20 -14.34 -6.04
C ALA A 34 -3.34 -13.28 -4.94
N VAL A 35 -2.49 -13.33 -3.92
CA VAL A 35 -2.36 -12.28 -2.91
C VAL A 35 -1.23 -11.34 -3.34
N ILE A 36 -1.49 -10.02 -3.35
CA ILE A 36 -0.49 -9.03 -3.74
C ILE A 36 -0.24 -8.08 -2.59
N TRP A 37 1.01 -8.02 -2.14
CA TRP A 37 1.45 -7.12 -1.09
C TRP A 37 1.79 -5.74 -1.65
N LEU A 38 1.19 -4.70 -1.07
CA LEU A 38 1.45 -3.29 -1.33
C LEU A 38 2.03 -2.65 -0.07
N GLY A 39 3.32 -2.36 -0.10
CA GLY A 39 4.07 -1.87 1.06
C GLY A 39 3.71 -0.44 1.47
N GLY A 40 4.08 -0.07 2.70
CA GLY A 40 3.96 1.29 3.22
C GLY A 40 5.11 2.20 2.78
N PHE A 41 4.98 3.49 3.07
CA PHE A 41 6.00 4.51 2.82
C PHE A 41 7.32 4.13 3.52
N ARG A 42 8.41 4.03 2.75
CA ARG A 42 9.74 3.60 3.20
C ARG A 42 9.81 2.19 3.81
N SER A 43 8.86 1.34 3.49
CA SER A 43 8.89 -0.08 3.80
C SER A 43 9.42 -0.87 2.61
N ASP A 44 9.71 -2.15 2.82
CA ASP A 44 10.17 -3.07 1.78
C ASP A 44 9.36 -4.36 1.73
N MET A 45 9.57 -5.14 0.67
CA MET A 45 8.90 -6.43 0.44
C MET A 45 9.35 -7.55 1.38
N SER A 46 10.36 -7.30 2.21
CA SER A 46 10.90 -8.23 3.22
C SER A 46 10.42 -7.91 4.63
N SER A 47 9.51 -6.92 4.77
CA SER A 47 8.89 -6.57 6.05
C SER A 47 8.17 -7.76 6.69
N THR A 48 8.06 -7.75 8.03
CA THR A 48 7.46 -8.85 8.82
C THR A 48 6.09 -9.28 8.30
N LYS A 49 5.21 -8.32 7.95
CA LYS A 49 3.88 -8.63 7.42
C LYS A 49 3.93 -9.28 6.04
N ALA A 50 4.79 -8.77 5.16
CA ALA A 50 4.93 -9.29 3.79
C ALA A 50 5.47 -10.72 3.78
N THR A 51 6.47 -11.01 4.63
CA THR A 51 7.07 -12.35 4.75
C THR A 51 6.12 -13.34 5.38
N ALA A 52 5.40 -12.94 6.43
CA ALA A 52 4.41 -13.81 7.07
C ALA A 52 3.24 -14.18 6.13
N LEU A 53 2.78 -13.24 5.32
CA LEU A 53 1.76 -13.53 4.29
C LEU A 53 2.31 -14.45 3.20
N ASP A 54 3.58 -14.29 2.78
CA ASP A 54 4.21 -15.20 1.81
C ASP A 54 4.35 -16.62 2.36
N GLU A 55 4.70 -16.77 3.63
CA GLU A 55 4.75 -18.07 4.31
C GLU A 55 3.36 -18.72 4.37
N ALA A 56 2.34 -17.96 4.78
CA ALA A 56 0.97 -18.44 4.80
C ALA A 56 0.46 -18.83 3.41
N CYS A 57 0.77 -18.06 2.37
CA CYS A 57 0.44 -18.40 0.99
C CYS A 57 1.17 -19.66 0.52
N ALA A 58 2.43 -19.88 0.98
CA ALA A 58 3.16 -21.11 0.68
C ALA A 58 2.51 -22.35 1.30
N GLU A 59 2.05 -22.23 2.55
CA GLU A 59 1.32 -23.31 3.25
C GLU A 59 0.01 -23.65 2.54
N ASP A 60 -0.69 -22.63 2.05
CA ASP A 60 -1.98 -22.76 1.38
C ASP A 60 -1.87 -23.11 -0.13
N GLY A 61 -0.65 -23.28 -0.67
CA GLY A 61 -0.42 -23.50 -2.10
C GLY A 61 -0.84 -22.34 -3.00
N ARG A 62 -0.87 -21.11 -2.47
CA ARG A 62 -1.43 -19.92 -3.11
C ARG A 62 -0.37 -19.07 -3.81
N ALA A 63 -0.75 -18.48 -4.95
CA ALA A 63 0.07 -17.48 -5.61
C ALA A 63 0.21 -16.21 -4.76
N MET A 64 1.43 -15.67 -4.66
CA MET A 64 1.68 -14.41 -3.99
C MET A 64 2.76 -13.60 -4.69
N LEU A 65 2.49 -12.30 -4.82
CA LEU A 65 3.43 -11.29 -5.29
C LEU A 65 3.74 -10.31 -4.17
N ARG A 66 5.03 -10.04 -3.95
CA ARG A 66 5.54 -8.91 -3.17
C ARG A 66 6.66 -8.24 -3.93
N PHE A 67 6.71 -6.92 -3.87
CA PHE A 67 7.65 -6.11 -4.63
C PHE A 67 7.99 -4.82 -3.90
N ASP A 68 9.08 -4.22 -4.30
CA ASP A 68 9.49 -2.90 -3.84
C ASP A 68 9.15 -1.86 -4.91
N TYR A 69 8.55 -0.76 -4.48
CA TYR A 69 8.34 0.40 -5.36
C TYR A 69 9.67 1.05 -5.76
N TYR A 70 9.66 1.89 -6.78
CA TYR A 70 10.79 2.76 -7.11
C TYR A 70 11.39 3.41 -5.86
N ALA A 71 12.71 3.32 -5.72
CA ALA A 71 13.47 3.84 -4.59
C ALA A 71 13.09 3.27 -3.20
N HIS A 72 12.49 2.07 -3.14
CA HIS A 72 12.26 1.31 -1.92
C HIS A 72 13.03 -0.01 -1.95
N GLY A 73 13.42 -0.50 -0.78
CA GLY A 73 14.03 -1.81 -0.60
C GLY A 73 15.14 -2.14 -1.58
N GLU A 74 14.97 -3.22 -2.35
CA GLU A 74 15.91 -3.69 -3.37
C GLU A 74 15.67 -3.04 -4.76
N SER A 75 14.62 -2.24 -4.94
CA SER A 75 14.36 -1.51 -6.19
C SER A 75 15.27 -0.30 -6.32
N ALA A 76 15.82 -0.12 -7.54
CA ALA A 76 16.65 1.04 -7.86
C ALA A 76 15.84 2.35 -7.87
N GLY A 77 16.50 3.48 -7.63
CA GLY A 77 15.91 4.79 -7.76
C GLY A 77 16.48 5.84 -6.83
N ASP A 78 16.05 7.08 -7.06
CA ASP A 78 16.31 8.21 -6.17
C ASP A 78 15.02 8.59 -5.43
N PHE A 79 15.03 8.48 -4.12
CA PHE A 79 13.87 8.80 -3.30
C PHE A 79 13.46 10.28 -3.38
N HIS A 80 14.38 11.18 -3.77
CA HIS A 80 14.06 12.61 -3.99
C HIS A 80 13.20 12.81 -5.25
N ALA A 81 13.30 11.91 -6.22
CA ALA A 81 12.50 11.93 -7.44
C ALA A 81 11.21 11.10 -7.32
N ALA A 82 11.05 10.37 -6.23
CA ALA A 82 9.91 9.48 -6.04
C ALA A 82 8.62 10.26 -5.73
N THR A 83 7.52 9.83 -6.35
CA THR A 83 6.19 10.43 -6.17
C THR A 83 5.13 9.34 -6.03
N LEU A 84 3.93 9.72 -5.58
CA LEU A 84 2.81 8.79 -5.49
C LEU A 84 2.38 8.27 -6.86
N SER A 85 2.44 9.10 -7.91
CA SER A 85 2.17 8.68 -9.29
C SER A 85 3.11 7.57 -9.75
N ILE A 86 4.40 7.67 -9.45
CA ILE A 86 5.39 6.65 -9.78
C ILE A 86 5.06 5.35 -9.05
N TRP A 87 4.80 5.39 -7.74
CA TRP A 87 4.51 4.20 -6.94
C TRP A 87 3.17 3.55 -7.33
N LEU A 88 2.17 4.34 -7.67
CA LEU A 88 0.90 3.82 -8.20
C LEU A 88 1.11 3.12 -9.55
N ASP A 89 1.94 3.68 -10.42
CA ASP A 89 2.26 3.03 -11.69
C ASP A 89 3.03 1.73 -11.50
N ASP A 90 4.01 1.71 -10.59
CA ASP A 90 4.72 0.49 -10.21
C ASP A 90 3.75 -0.60 -9.76
N ALA A 91 2.82 -0.26 -8.86
CA ALA A 91 1.79 -1.18 -8.40
C ALA A 91 0.95 -1.72 -9.56
N LEU A 92 0.46 -0.84 -10.44
CA LEU A 92 -0.35 -1.22 -11.59
C LEU A 92 0.41 -2.14 -12.54
N GLU A 93 1.67 -1.85 -12.86
CA GLU A 93 2.51 -2.69 -13.72
C GLU A 93 2.74 -4.07 -13.10
N MET A 94 3.04 -4.14 -11.81
CA MET A 94 3.24 -5.39 -11.10
C MET A 94 1.95 -6.22 -11.04
N ILE A 95 0.81 -5.60 -10.73
CA ILE A 95 -0.50 -6.26 -10.67
C ILE A 95 -0.90 -6.80 -12.07
N ARG A 96 -0.74 -5.99 -13.12
CA ARG A 96 -1.10 -6.40 -14.48
C ARG A 96 -0.29 -7.59 -14.98
N ARG A 97 1.00 -7.66 -14.62
CA ARG A 97 1.92 -8.71 -15.08
C ARG A 97 1.81 -10.01 -14.29
N PHE A 98 1.62 -9.92 -12.99
CA PHE A 98 1.79 -11.04 -12.08
C PHE A 98 0.55 -11.36 -11.24
N GLY A 99 -0.43 -10.45 -11.19
CA GLY A 99 -1.61 -10.61 -10.33
C GLY A 99 -2.60 -11.68 -10.78
N GLY A 100 -2.51 -12.12 -12.05
CA GLY A 100 -3.53 -13.02 -12.60
C GLY A 100 -4.92 -12.38 -12.67
N PRO A 101 -5.97 -13.18 -12.80
CA PRO A 101 -7.34 -12.70 -12.77
C PRO A 101 -7.77 -12.38 -11.33
N ALA A 102 -8.39 -11.21 -11.14
CA ALA A 102 -9.06 -10.79 -9.90
C ALA A 102 -8.26 -11.08 -8.60
N PRO A 103 -7.04 -10.52 -8.42
CA PRO A 103 -6.24 -10.76 -7.22
C PRO A 103 -6.86 -10.15 -5.97
N VAL A 104 -6.41 -10.58 -4.78
CA VAL A 104 -6.64 -9.89 -3.51
C VAL A 104 -5.47 -8.94 -3.25
N LEU A 105 -5.74 -7.66 -3.05
CA LEU A 105 -4.70 -6.69 -2.72
C LEU A 105 -4.61 -6.51 -1.20
N VAL A 106 -3.41 -6.63 -0.65
CA VAL A 106 -3.14 -6.40 0.77
C VAL A 106 -2.24 -5.18 0.90
N GLY A 107 -2.80 -4.06 1.35
CA GLY A 107 -2.12 -2.78 1.41
C GLY A 107 -1.88 -2.30 2.85
N SER A 108 -0.63 -1.98 3.20
CA SER A 108 -0.28 -1.45 4.51
C SER A 108 0.03 0.05 4.45
N SER A 109 -0.60 0.86 5.30
CA SER A 109 -0.37 2.31 5.40
C SER A 109 -0.54 3.00 4.03
N MET A 110 0.49 3.60 3.45
CA MET A 110 0.49 4.12 2.08
C MET A 110 0.01 3.08 1.06
N GLY A 111 0.41 1.81 1.23
CA GLY A 111 -0.04 0.72 0.36
C GLY A 111 -1.55 0.52 0.36
N GLY A 112 -2.23 0.86 1.45
CA GLY A 112 -3.69 0.89 1.51
C GLY A 112 -4.30 1.96 0.60
N TRP A 113 -3.71 3.14 0.55
CA TRP A 113 -4.12 4.20 -0.40
C TRP A 113 -3.84 3.79 -1.85
N ILE A 114 -2.64 3.26 -2.11
CA ILE A 114 -2.30 2.74 -3.45
C ILE A 114 -3.24 1.61 -3.88
N ALA A 115 -3.65 0.71 -2.95
CA ALA A 115 -4.62 -0.36 -3.25
C ALA A 115 -5.96 0.19 -3.73
N LEU A 116 -6.48 1.23 -3.09
CA LEU A 116 -7.73 1.90 -3.49
C LEU A 116 -7.61 2.56 -4.87
N LEU A 117 -6.52 3.31 -5.10
CA LEU A 117 -6.26 3.98 -6.39
C LEU A 117 -6.06 2.95 -7.51
N ALA A 118 -5.29 1.89 -7.26
CA ALA A 118 -5.08 0.80 -8.22
C ALA A 118 -6.39 0.07 -8.53
N THR A 119 -7.23 -0.18 -7.52
CA THR A 119 -8.56 -0.79 -7.73
C THR A 119 -9.41 0.03 -8.67
N ALA A 120 -9.48 1.34 -8.47
CA ALA A 120 -10.26 2.23 -9.35
C ALA A 120 -9.75 2.19 -10.81
N ARG A 121 -8.42 2.17 -11.01
CA ARG A 121 -7.80 2.09 -12.35
C ARG A 121 -8.07 0.74 -13.01
N LEU A 122 -7.82 -0.36 -12.28
CA LEU A 122 -8.03 -1.72 -12.78
C LEU A 122 -9.50 -2.02 -13.06
N LYS A 123 -10.43 -1.49 -12.25
CA LYS A 123 -11.87 -1.60 -12.49
C LYS A 123 -12.27 -0.93 -13.80
N ALA A 124 -11.73 0.25 -14.11
CA ALA A 124 -11.96 0.94 -15.38
C ALA A 124 -11.41 0.15 -16.59
N GLU A 125 -10.43 -0.74 -16.37
CA GLU A 125 -9.88 -1.64 -17.38
C GLU A 125 -10.62 -2.99 -17.46
N GLY A 126 -11.67 -3.21 -16.66
CA GLY A 126 -12.36 -4.50 -16.56
C GLY A 126 -11.56 -5.59 -15.83
N ARG A 127 -10.58 -5.21 -15.02
CA ARG A 127 -9.65 -6.10 -14.29
C ARG A 127 -9.67 -5.84 -12.78
N ALA A 128 -10.83 -5.55 -12.22
CA ALA A 128 -10.97 -5.29 -10.79
C ALA A 128 -10.34 -6.43 -9.94
N PRO A 129 -9.67 -6.10 -8.82
CA PRO A 129 -9.32 -7.12 -7.83
C PRO A 129 -10.59 -7.74 -7.27
N SER A 130 -10.48 -8.90 -6.62
CA SER A 130 -11.61 -9.57 -5.99
C SER A 130 -11.90 -9.09 -4.57
N GLY A 131 -10.92 -8.50 -3.89
CA GLY A 131 -11.09 -7.97 -2.54
C GLY A 131 -9.85 -7.24 -2.04
N LEU A 132 -10.01 -6.48 -0.95
CA LEU A 132 -8.95 -5.69 -0.33
C LEU A 132 -8.79 -6.05 1.15
N VAL A 133 -7.55 -6.17 1.62
CA VAL A 133 -7.18 -6.12 3.04
C VAL A 133 -6.34 -4.87 3.26
N LEU A 134 -6.80 -3.94 4.08
CA LEU A 134 -6.16 -2.66 4.34
C LEU A 134 -5.67 -2.59 5.78
N ILE A 135 -4.37 -2.44 5.98
CA ILE A 135 -3.75 -2.43 7.31
C ILE A 135 -3.35 -0.99 7.64
N ALA A 136 -3.96 -0.41 8.68
CA ALA A 136 -3.74 0.97 9.08
C ALA A 136 -3.72 1.94 7.88
N PRO A 137 -4.76 1.96 7.02
CA PRO A 137 -4.72 2.62 5.71
C PRO A 137 -4.53 4.13 5.84
N ALA A 138 -3.40 4.63 5.34
CA ALA A 138 -3.05 6.05 5.37
C ALA A 138 -3.53 6.76 4.09
N VAL A 139 -4.83 6.77 3.86
CA VAL A 139 -5.44 7.40 2.67
C VAL A 139 -5.18 8.91 2.72
N ASP A 140 -4.77 9.51 1.60
CA ASP A 140 -4.44 10.96 1.51
C ASP A 140 -3.39 11.44 2.53
N PHE A 141 -2.49 10.55 2.99
CA PHE A 141 -1.61 10.83 4.12
C PHE A 141 -0.68 12.02 3.90
N THR A 142 -0.25 12.26 2.68
CA THR A 142 0.66 13.36 2.34
C THR A 142 0.04 14.72 2.64
N GLU A 143 -1.25 14.90 2.36
CA GLU A 143 -1.96 16.14 2.65
C GLU A 143 -2.49 16.17 4.07
N ARG A 144 -3.19 15.11 4.52
CA ARG A 144 -3.98 15.13 5.75
C ARG A 144 -3.20 14.74 7.01
N LEU A 145 -2.23 13.83 6.87
CA LEU A 145 -1.45 13.32 8.01
C LEU A 145 -0.03 13.89 8.07
N MET A 146 0.46 14.49 6.96
CA MET A 146 1.75 15.18 6.92
C MET A 146 1.58 16.69 6.76
N TRP A 147 1.19 17.15 5.58
CA TRP A 147 1.16 18.58 5.26
C TRP A 147 0.31 19.40 6.22
N ALA A 148 -0.91 18.95 6.52
CA ALA A 148 -1.81 19.62 7.44
C ALA A 148 -1.28 19.71 8.88
N ARG A 149 -0.41 18.76 9.28
CA ARG A 149 0.18 18.70 10.63
C ARG A 149 1.55 19.36 10.73
N PHE A 150 2.18 19.73 9.59
CA PHE A 150 3.47 20.41 9.64
C PHE A 150 3.34 21.84 10.15
N PRO A 151 4.23 22.28 11.05
CA PRO A 151 4.39 23.69 11.38
C PRO A 151 4.64 24.53 10.12
N GLU A 152 4.22 25.78 10.14
CA GLU A 152 4.37 26.69 9.00
C GLU A 152 5.83 26.81 8.53
N GLU A 153 6.78 26.83 9.44
CA GLU A 153 8.21 26.85 9.15
C GLU A 153 8.66 25.67 8.28
N ILE A 154 8.17 24.46 8.58
CA ILE A 154 8.50 23.27 7.80
C ILE A 154 7.84 23.32 6.41
N ARG A 155 6.58 23.80 6.33
CA ARG A 155 5.91 24.00 5.04
C ARG A 155 6.66 24.99 4.16
N GLN A 156 7.06 26.13 4.72
CA GLN A 156 7.85 27.13 4.00
C GLN A 156 9.21 26.59 3.57
N LYS A 157 9.86 25.77 4.40
CA LYS A 157 11.12 25.11 4.05
C LYS A 157 10.93 24.19 2.85
N ILE A 158 9.91 23.34 2.84
CA ILE A 158 9.60 22.45 1.71
C ILE A 158 9.33 23.26 0.43
N LEU A 159 8.55 24.35 0.53
CA LEU A 159 8.21 25.18 -0.62
C LEU A 159 9.43 25.92 -1.19
N LYS A 160 10.31 26.41 -0.33
CA LYS A 160 11.49 27.20 -0.71
C LYS A 160 12.65 26.33 -1.17
N ASP A 161 13.00 25.31 -0.36
CA ASP A 161 14.19 24.49 -0.55
C ASP A 161 13.92 23.22 -1.37
N GLY A 162 12.62 22.91 -1.63
CA GLY A 162 12.18 21.71 -2.35
C GLY A 162 12.15 20.45 -1.51
N VAL A 163 12.74 20.45 -0.31
CA VAL A 163 12.83 19.26 0.56
C VAL A 163 13.00 19.64 2.03
N TRP A 164 12.42 18.81 2.88
CA TRP A 164 12.69 18.76 4.31
C TRP A 164 13.03 17.34 4.74
N TYR A 165 14.07 17.18 5.55
CA TYR A 165 14.47 15.88 6.08
C TYR A 165 13.81 15.63 7.43
N ARG A 166 12.83 14.74 7.43
CA ARG A 166 12.07 14.37 8.63
C ARG A 166 12.88 13.39 9.47
N PRO A 167 13.08 13.64 10.78
CA PRO A 167 13.60 12.65 11.70
C PRO A 167 12.72 11.39 11.70
N SER A 168 13.34 10.22 11.76
CA SER A 168 12.62 8.93 11.78
C SER A 168 12.60 8.37 13.20
N ALA A 169 11.44 7.88 13.65
CA ALA A 169 11.34 7.08 14.86
C ALA A 169 11.84 5.63 14.65
N TYR A 170 12.08 5.23 13.40
CA TYR A 170 12.37 3.83 13.00
C TYR A 170 13.76 3.65 12.38
N SER A 171 14.49 4.73 12.13
CA SER A 171 15.84 4.72 11.53
C SER A 171 16.66 5.88 12.10
N PRO A 172 17.97 5.72 12.33
CA PRO A 172 18.85 6.81 12.73
C PRO A 172 18.99 7.90 11.65
N GLU A 173 18.71 7.57 10.40
CA GLU A 173 18.79 8.51 9.29
C GLU A 173 17.44 9.20 9.03
N PRO A 174 17.43 10.55 8.92
CA PRO A 174 16.24 11.27 8.51
C PRO A 174 15.92 10.97 7.04
N TYR A 175 14.66 11.15 6.64
CA TYR A 175 14.22 10.89 5.28
C TYR A 175 13.61 12.13 4.62
N PRO A 176 13.77 12.27 3.31
CA PRO A 176 13.28 13.43 2.59
C PRO A 176 11.76 13.40 2.44
N ILE A 177 11.12 14.52 2.75
CA ILE A 177 9.79 14.88 2.30
C ILE A 177 9.96 15.98 1.26
N THR A 178 9.72 15.63 0.00
CA THR A 178 9.95 16.54 -1.11
C THR A 178 8.70 17.32 -1.47
N ARG A 179 8.89 18.51 -2.03
CA ARG A 179 7.82 19.33 -2.59
C ARG A 179 7.10 18.57 -3.71
N SER A 180 7.86 17.88 -4.58
CA SER A 180 7.31 17.07 -5.67
C SER A 180 6.40 15.95 -5.18
N LEU A 181 6.77 15.24 -4.10
CA LEU A 181 5.90 14.23 -3.49
C LEU A 181 4.56 14.82 -3.02
N ILE A 182 4.60 15.96 -2.32
CA ILE A 182 3.38 16.60 -1.80
C ILE A 182 2.50 17.10 -2.95
N GLU A 183 3.09 17.80 -3.94
CA GLU A 183 2.34 18.37 -5.06
C GLU A 183 1.75 17.28 -5.99
N ASP A 184 2.52 16.22 -6.27
CA ASP A 184 2.07 15.09 -7.06
C ASP A 184 0.92 14.35 -6.37
N ALA A 185 1.07 14.05 -5.08
CA ALA A 185 0.07 13.30 -4.32
C ALA A 185 -1.30 13.99 -4.24
N ARG A 186 -1.36 15.32 -4.35
CA ARG A 186 -2.62 16.08 -4.40
C ARG A 186 -3.53 15.72 -5.57
N GLN A 187 -2.97 15.20 -6.67
CA GLN A 187 -3.74 14.71 -7.81
C GLN A 187 -4.47 13.39 -7.52
N HIS A 188 -4.15 12.74 -6.43
CA HIS A 188 -4.65 11.41 -6.04
C HIS A 188 -5.52 11.43 -4.78
N LEU A 189 -5.86 12.62 -4.25
CA LEU A 189 -6.73 12.74 -3.08
C LEU A 189 -8.12 12.19 -3.37
N ILE A 190 -8.66 11.37 -2.47
CA ILE A 190 -9.95 10.71 -2.66
C ILE A 190 -10.94 10.91 -1.51
N LEU A 191 -10.50 11.32 -0.32
CA LEU A 191 -11.38 11.44 0.85
C LEU A 191 -12.44 12.55 0.75
N ASP A 192 -12.24 13.53 -0.13
CA ASP A 192 -13.22 14.59 -0.40
C ASP A 192 -14.23 14.22 -1.49
N LEU A 193 -14.11 13.03 -2.07
CA LEU A 193 -14.96 12.54 -3.15
C LEU A 193 -15.79 11.34 -2.66
N PRO A 194 -16.96 11.09 -3.27
CA PRO A 194 -17.66 9.83 -3.04
C PRO A 194 -16.79 8.65 -3.49
N ILE A 195 -16.46 7.76 -2.55
CA ILE A 195 -15.67 6.58 -2.83
C ILE A 195 -16.61 5.39 -3.02
N HIS A 196 -16.46 4.66 -4.13
CA HIS A 196 -17.12 3.39 -4.36
C HIS A 196 -16.13 2.40 -4.96
N VAL A 197 -15.63 1.52 -4.11
CA VAL A 197 -14.61 0.51 -4.46
C VAL A 197 -15.26 -0.65 -5.22
N GLY A 198 -16.39 -1.15 -4.72
CA GLY A 198 -17.21 -2.16 -5.40
C GLY A 198 -16.65 -3.59 -5.28
N VAL A 199 -15.77 -3.82 -4.31
CA VAL A 199 -15.27 -5.15 -3.90
C VAL A 199 -15.24 -5.22 -2.38
N PRO A 200 -15.29 -6.42 -1.76
CA PRO A 200 -15.19 -6.56 -0.31
C PRO A 200 -13.89 -5.97 0.25
N ILE A 201 -13.98 -5.28 1.36
CA ILE A 201 -12.87 -4.64 2.06
C ILE A 201 -12.82 -5.13 3.49
N HIS A 202 -11.65 -5.59 3.95
CA HIS A 202 -11.38 -5.79 5.36
C HIS A 202 -10.29 -4.85 5.85
N ILE A 203 -10.59 -4.05 6.86
CA ILE A 203 -9.64 -3.11 7.48
C ILE A 203 -9.13 -3.70 8.79
N LEU A 204 -7.80 -3.70 8.99
CA LEU A 204 -7.14 -4.03 10.25
C LEU A 204 -6.51 -2.76 10.83
N GLN A 205 -6.98 -2.33 12.02
CA GLN A 205 -6.58 -1.05 12.62
C GLN A 205 -6.12 -1.21 14.07
N GLY A 206 -5.00 -0.57 14.42
CA GLY A 206 -4.55 -0.43 15.80
C GLY A 206 -5.23 0.74 16.50
N ALA A 207 -5.83 0.53 17.68
CA ALA A 207 -6.49 1.61 18.41
C ALA A 207 -5.50 2.61 19.03
N LYS A 208 -4.22 2.23 19.18
CA LYS A 208 -3.15 3.10 19.69
C LYS A 208 -2.21 3.59 18.60
N ASP A 209 -2.64 3.59 17.33
CA ASP A 209 -1.87 4.07 16.19
C ASP A 209 -1.70 5.60 16.25
N PRO A 210 -0.47 6.13 16.45
CA PRO A 210 -0.22 7.57 16.49
C PRO A 210 -0.09 8.20 15.09
N ASP A 211 0.26 7.41 14.08
CA ASP A 211 0.50 7.88 12.71
C ASP A 211 -0.81 8.01 11.94
N VAL A 212 -1.66 6.97 12.02
CA VAL A 212 -3.01 6.92 11.43
C VAL A 212 -4.03 6.67 12.54
N PRO A 213 -4.48 7.71 13.25
CA PRO A 213 -5.42 7.56 14.35
C PRO A 213 -6.72 6.88 13.94
N ILE A 214 -7.30 6.08 14.83
CA ILE A 214 -8.54 5.34 14.56
C ILE A 214 -9.67 6.26 14.08
N GLN A 215 -9.77 7.46 14.62
CA GLN A 215 -10.77 8.47 14.21
C GLN A 215 -10.62 8.87 12.74
N TYR A 216 -9.38 8.86 12.21
CA TYR A 216 -9.12 9.10 10.79
C TYR A 216 -9.63 7.94 9.93
N VAL A 217 -9.42 6.71 10.38
CA VAL A 217 -9.92 5.51 9.70
C VAL A 217 -11.45 5.46 9.75
N ASP A 218 -12.09 5.86 10.85
CA ASP A 218 -13.55 5.95 10.96
C ASP A 218 -14.14 6.93 9.93
N GLN A 219 -13.47 8.07 9.68
CA GLN A 219 -13.89 9.01 8.63
C GLN A 219 -13.77 8.38 7.24
N PHE A 220 -12.69 7.66 6.98
CA PHE A 220 -12.51 6.92 5.72
C PHE A 220 -13.59 5.84 5.55
N VAL A 221 -13.85 5.02 6.57
CA VAL A 221 -14.92 3.99 6.55
C VAL A 221 -16.29 4.63 6.27
N SER A 222 -16.57 5.78 6.87
CA SER A 222 -17.83 6.51 6.63
C SER A 222 -17.98 6.95 5.17
N SER A 223 -16.88 7.20 4.45
CA SER A 223 -16.91 7.52 3.01
C SER A 223 -17.20 6.31 2.10
N LEU A 224 -17.05 5.09 2.63
CA LEU A 224 -17.31 3.81 1.96
C LEU A 224 -18.73 3.27 2.21
N SER A 225 -19.69 4.13 2.50
CA SER A 225 -21.04 3.74 2.95
C SER A 225 -21.83 2.83 2.00
N LYS A 226 -21.38 2.67 0.75
CA LYS A 226 -22.00 1.80 -0.27
C LYS A 226 -21.20 0.52 -0.55
N ASP A 227 -20.10 0.33 0.14
CA ASP A 227 -19.20 -0.82 -0.05
C ASP A 227 -19.40 -1.85 1.08
N ASP A 228 -19.04 -3.10 0.80
CA ASP A 228 -19.01 -4.17 1.79
C ASP A 228 -17.69 -4.03 2.59
N VAL A 229 -17.79 -3.43 3.77
CA VAL A 229 -16.64 -3.11 4.64
C VAL A 229 -16.78 -3.81 5.97
N SER A 230 -15.75 -4.55 6.34
CA SER A 230 -15.55 -5.05 7.70
C SER A 230 -14.28 -4.45 8.31
N MET A 231 -14.24 -4.29 9.64
CA MET A 231 -13.07 -3.75 10.34
C MET A 231 -12.78 -4.56 11.59
N THR A 232 -11.51 -4.94 11.75
CA THR A 232 -10.97 -5.52 12.98
C THR A 232 -10.11 -4.48 13.67
N ILE A 233 -10.43 -4.18 14.93
CA ILE A 233 -9.66 -3.25 15.77
C ILE A 233 -8.82 -4.05 16.74
N ILE A 234 -7.51 -3.75 16.80
CA ILE A 234 -6.59 -4.26 17.82
C ILE A 234 -6.48 -3.22 18.92
N PRO A 235 -7.03 -3.46 20.13
CA PRO A 235 -7.20 -2.43 21.17
C PRO A 235 -5.88 -1.81 21.66
N ASP A 236 -4.79 -2.56 21.64
CA ASP A 236 -3.46 -2.14 22.05
C ASP A 236 -2.46 -2.07 20.89
N GLY A 237 -2.94 -2.22 19.63
CA GLY A 237 -2.14 -2.19 18.41
C GLY A 237 -1.64 -0.79 18.08
N ASP A 238 -0.40 -0.71 17.64
CA ASP A 238 0.25 0.48 17.09
C ASP A 238 0.10 0.56 15.57
N HIS A 239 0.78 1.51 14.91
CA HIS A 239 0.79 1.66 13.46
C HIS A 239 1.41 0.46 12.74
N ARG A 240 2.38 -0.21 13.35
CA ARG A 240 3.10 -1.30 12.70
C ARG A 240 2.28 -2.58 12.61
N LEU A 241 1.46 -2.87 13.62
CA LEU A 241 0.68 -4.13 13.70
C LEU A 241 1.54 -5.33 13.33
N SER A 242 2.70 -5.48 13.99
CA SER A 242 3.72 -6.46 13.63
C SER A 242 4.09 -7.40 14.77
N ARG A 243 3.34 -7.39 15.89
CA ARG A 243 3.48 -8.39 16.94
C ARG A 243 2.98 -9.76 16.43
N PRO A 244 3.41 -10.87 17.00
CA PRO A 244 2.99 -12.21 16.57
C PRO A 244 1.45 -12.35 16.46
N GLU A 245 0.69 -11.83 17.43
CA GLU A 245 -0.77 -11.86 17.46
C GLU A 245 -1.40 -10.97 16.38
N ASP A 246 -0.79 -9.84 16.05
CA ASP A 246 -1.24 -8.95 14.96
C ASP A 246 -1.05 -9.64 13.60
N ILE A 247 0.10 -10.29 13.43
CA ILE A 247 0.43 -11.07 12.21
C ILE A 247 -0.53 -12.26 12.06
N ALA A 248 -0.78 -13.01 13.14
CA ALA A 248 -1.74 -14.11 13.10
C ALA A 248 -3.14 -13.63 12.70
N THR A 249 -3.55 -12.46 13.21
CA THR A 249 -4.83 -11.84 12.84
C THR A 249 -4.85 -11.43 11.37
N LEU A 250 -3.79 -10.81 10.85
CA LEU A 250 -3.66 -10.44 9.43
C LEU A 250 -3.78 -11.66 8.51
N VAL A 251 -3.04 -12.73 8.82
CA VAL A 251 -3.06 -13.98 8.05
C VAL A 251 -4.46 -14.59 8.06
N ARG A 252 -5.09 -14.68 9.22
CA ARG A 252 -6.46 -15.20 9.35
C ARG A 252 -7.45 -14.40 8.51
N ILE A 253 -7.46 -13.06 8.62
CA ILE A 253 -8.33 -12.17 7.85
C ILE A 253 -8.14 -12.37 6.35
N THR A 254 -6.88 -12.46 5.90
CA THR A 254 -6.58 -12.66 4.48
C THR A 254 -7.07 -14.00 3.98
N ARG A 255 -6.90 -15.08 4.77
CA ARG A 255 -7.42 -16.42 4.46
C ARG A 255 -8.95 -16.44 4.38
N GLU A 256 -9.62 -15.84 5.36
CA GLU A 256 -11.08 -15.75 5.42
C GLU A 256 -11.66 -15.01 4.20
N LEU A 257 -11.08 -13.86 3.83
CA LEU A 257 -11.49 -13.12 2.64
C LEU A 257 -11.31 -13.97 1.37
N VAL A 258 -10.15 -14.58 1.19
CA VAL A 258 -9.89 -15.43 0.03
C VAL A 258 -10.85 -16.63 -0.04
N GLN A 259 -11.19 -17.25 1.09
CA GLN A 259 -12.13 -18.36 1.14
C GLN A 259 -13.56 -17.93 0.78
N SER A 260 -14.02 -16.78 1.28
CA SER A 260 -15.33 -16.22 0.95
C SER A 260 -15.51 -15.94 -0.54
N LEU A 261 -14.46 -15.42 -1.17
CA LEU A 261 -14.45 -15.14 -2.62
C LEU A 261 -14.53 -16.40 -3.48
N ARG A 262 -13.89 -17.50 -3.06
CA ARG A 262 -13.99 -18.81 -3.74
C ARG A 262 -15.37 -19.44 -3.62
N ALA A 263 -16.05 -19.22 -2.52
CA ALA A 263 -17.41 -19.75 -2.30
C ALA A 263 -18.49 -19.02 -3.12
N ALA A 264 -18.19 -17.78 -3.55
CA ALA A 264 -19.10 -16.93 -4.33
C ALA A 264 -18.88 -17.03 -5.86
N SER A 265 -17.82 -17.72 -6.32
CA SER A 265 -17.48 -17.98 -7.72
C SER A 265 -18.00 -19.31 -8.20
#